data_e9336b5b3f2bcb4d9f65dfa5fa0749fa
#
_entry.id   e9336b5b3f2bcb4d9f65dfa5fa0749fa
#
_cell.length_a   1.000
_cell.length_b   1.000
_cell.length_c   1.000
_cell.angle_alpha   90.00
_cell.angle_beta   90.00
_cell.angle_gamma   90.00
#
_symmetry.space_group_name_H-M   'P 1'
#
loop_
_entity.id
_entity.type
_entity.pdbx_description
1 polymer ?
#
loop_
_entity_poly.entity_id
_entity_poly.type
_entity_poly.pdbx_seq_one_letter_code
_entity_poly.pdbx_strand_id
1 'polypeptide(L)'
;MIKVNDNAWKADYIVKSLSKIKYKSWELYVVSRFIHTLDDLDVEFVCQQLVIKRDGGHYLVDIYFPQFDMYLEVDEGHHLQENNMEYDKLRQQEILEVSSLEEYRISIFNKNKTIKALQEINNEINNIVEKIKSQKVKKIKEN
;
A
#
# COMPACT_ATOMS: atom_id res chain seq x y z
N MET A 1 -22.88 -12.27 -29.92
CA MET A 1 -21.48 -11.90 -29.72
C MET A 1 -21.26 -11.46 -28.28
N ILE A 2 -20.36 -12.14 -27.59
CA ILE A 2 -20.03 -11.78 -26.20
C ILE A 2 -19.21 -10.50 -26.21
N LYS A 3 -19.69 -9.44 -25.58
CA LYS A 3 -18.89 -8.24 -25.40
C LYS A 3 -17.71 -8.54 -24.50
N VAL A 4 -16.52 -8.29 -24.97
CA VAL A 4 -15.33 -8.35 -24.11
C VAL A 4 -15.45 -7.24 -23.08
N ASN A 5 -15.35 -7.60 -21.81
CA ASN A 5 -15.32 -6.61 -20.73
C ASN A 5 -14.06 -5.77 -20.88
N ASP A 6 -14.22 -4.47 -21.08
CA ASP A 6 -13.09 -3.54 -21.26
C ASP A 6 -12.16 -3.52 -20.05
N ASN A 7 -12.63 -4.01 -18.88
CA ASN A 7 -11.85 -4.08 -17.64
C ASN A 7 -11.24 -5.46 -17.38
N ALA A 8 -11.35 -6.41 -18.34
CA ALA A 8 -10.83 -7.76 -18.13
C ALA A 8 -9.33 -7.76 -17.80
N TRP A 9 -8.55 -6.91 -18.45
CA TRP A 9 -7.12 -6.80 -18.20
C TRP A 9 -6.83 -6.24 -16.80
N LYS A 10 -7.69 -5.36 -16.28
CA LYS A 10 -7.55 -4.81 -14.93
C LYS A 10 -7.80 -5.89 -13.88
N ALA A 11 -8.81 -6.73 -14.08
CA ALA A 11 -9.08 -7.88 -13.20
C ALA A 11 -7.89 -8.84 -13.20
N ASP A 12 -7.34 -9.16 -14.36
CA ASP A 12 -6.15 -10.01 -14.48
C ASP A 12 -4.94 -9.37 -13.79
N TYR A 13 -4.75 -8.08 -13.91
CA TYR A 13 -3.69 -7.34 -13.23
C TYR A 13 -3.82 -7.45 -11.70
N ILE A 14 -5.03 -7.30 -11.16
CA ILE A 14 -5.28 -7.44 -9.72
C ILE A 14 -4.90 -8.84 -9.24
N VAL A 15 -5.37 -9.87 -9.93
CA VAL A 15 -5.07 -11.27 -9.58
C VAL A 15 -3.57 -11.54 -9.58
N LYS A 16 -2.86 -11.07 -10.61
CA LYS A 16 -1.41 -11.21 -10.70
C LYS A 16 -0.67 -10.44 -9.62
N SER A 17 -1.16 -9.24 -9.27
CA SER A 17 -0.58 -8.43 -8.21
C SER A 17 -0.68 -9.12 -6.84
N LEU A 18 -1.84 -9.70 -6.54
CA LEU A 18 -2.04 -10.44 -5.29
C LEU A 18 -1.18 -11.71 -5.23
N SER A 19 -0.88 -12.32 -6.37
CA SER A 19 0.01 -13.49 -6.45
C SER A 19 1.42 -13.19 -5.98
N LYS A 20 1.90 -11.95 -6.10
CA LYS A 20 3.24 -11.54 -5.65
C LYS A 20 3.39 -11.62 -4.14
N ILE A 21 2.30 -11.55 -3.39
CA ILE A 21 2.29 -11.46 -1.92
C ILE A 21 1.55 -12.63 -1.26
N LYS A 22 1.32 -13.71 -1.99
CA LYS A 22 0.51 -14.85 -1.51
C LYS A 22 1.03 -15.54 -0.26
N TYR A 23 2.34 -15.41 0.04
CA TYR A 23 2.95 -16.01 1.23
C TYR A 23 3.07 -15.04 2.41
N LYS A 24 2.62 -13.81 2.27
CA LYS A 24 2.65 -12.77 3.30
C LYS A 24 1.22 -12.52 3.76
N SER A 25 0.75 -13.31 4.70
CA SER A 25 -0.67 -13.39 5.10
C SER A 25 -1.32 -12.04 5.40
N TRP A 26 -0.68 -11.25 6.25
CA TRP A 26 -1.26 -9.95 6.64
C TRP A 26 -1.16 -8.90 5.53
N GLU A 27 -0.04 -8.89 4.81
CA GLU A 27 0.08 -8.00 3.65
C GLU A 27 -0.98 -8.35 2.61
N LEU A 28 -1.17 -9.64 2.32
CA LEU A 28 -2.21 -10.09 1.40
C LEU A 28 -3.60 -9.67 1.86
N TYR A 29 -3.91 -9.85 3.15
CA TYR A 29 -5.20 -9.42 3.70
C TYR A 29 -5.43 -7.92 3.53
N VAL A 30 -4.46 -7.10 3.96
CA VAL A 30 -4.57 -5.64 3.92
C VAL A 30 -4.69 -5.14 2.49
N VAL A 31 -3.80 -5.59 1.61
CA VAL A 31 -3.81 -5.15 0.20
C VAL A 31 -5.08 -5.57 -0.52
N SER A 32 -5.51 -6.83 -0.33
CA SER A 32 -6.73 -7.34 -0.93
C SER A 32 -7.96 -6.55 -0.46
N ARG A 33 -8.06 -6.35 0.86
CA ARG A 33 -9.16 -5.58 1.42
C ARG A 33 -9.14 -4.12 0.94
N PHE A 34 -7.95 -3.54 0.85
CA PHE A 34 -7.78 -2.18 0.35
C PHE A 34 -8.34 -2.05 -1.07
N ILE A 35 -7.94 -2.94 -1.96
CA ILE A 35 -8.40 -2.94 -3.35
C ILE A 35 -9.92 -3.12 -3.43
N HIS A 36 -10.48 -4.06 -2.67
CA HIS A 36 -11.93 -4.32 -2.67
C HIS A 36 -12.75 -3.17 -2.08
N THR A 37 -12.23 -2.55 -1.00
CA THR A 37 -12.92 -1.42 -0.35
C THR A 37 -12.86 -0.18 -1.22
N LEU A 38 -11.73 0.07 -1.87
CA LEU A 38 -11.57 1.18 -2.81
C LEU A 38 -12.53 1.05 -4.00
N ASP A 39 -12.66 -0.17 -4.53
CA ASP A 39 -13.57 -0.54 -5.61
C ASP A 39 -13.56 0.46 -6.78
N ASP A 40 -12.37 0.81 -7.24
CA ASP A 40 -12.17 1.81 -8.29
C ASP A 40 -11.05 1.39 -9.21
N LEU A 41 -11.40 0.88 -10.39
CA LEU A 41 -10.45 0.37 -11.37
C LEU A 41 -9.64 1.46 -12.07
N ASP A 42 -9.99 2.73 -11.88
CA ASP A 42 -9.23 3.86 -12.43
C ASP A 42 -8.09 4.29 -11.53
N VAL A 43 -8.07 3.83 -10.27
CA VAL A 43 -6.93 4.04 -9.37
C VAL A 43 -5.84 3.05 -9.71
N GLU A 44 -4.67 3.57 -10.10
CA GLU A 44 -3.51 2.74 -10.40
C GLU A 44 -2.77 2.36 -9.13
N PHE A 45 -2.25 1.13 -9.10
CA PHE A 45 -1.40 0.67 -8.01
C PHE A 45 -0.34 -0.31 -8.50
N VAL A 46 0.75 -0.42 -7.76
CA VAL A 46 1.81 -1.41 -7.99
C VAL A 46 2.19 -2.06 -6.68
N CYS A 47 2.04 -3.38 -6.59
CA CYS A 47 2.49 -4.13 -5.42
C CYS A 47 3.99 -4.39 -5.52
N GLN A 48 4.70 -4.28 -4.40
CA GLN A 48 6.14 -4.51 -4.33
C GLN A 48 6.92 -3.61 -5.30
N GLN A 49 6.64 -2.31 -5.23
CA GLN A 49 7.30 -1.32 -6.08
C GLN A 49 8.75 -1.10 -5.65
N LEU A 50 9.66 -1.17 -6.61
CA LEU A 50 11.07 -0.90 -6.41
C LEU A 50 11.31 0.61 -6.27
N VAL A 51 12.08 0.99 -5.24
CA VAL A 51 12.59 2.35 -5.05
C VAL A 51 14.11 2.26 -4.97
N ILE A 52 14.81 2.93 -5.88
CA ILE A 52 16.27 2.89 -5.95
C ILE A 52 16.85 3.99 -5.05
N LYS A 53 17.72 3.58 -4.12
CA LYS A 53 18.44 4.47 -3.21
C LYS A 53 19.54 5.22 -3.94
N ARG A 54 20.02 6.31 -3.34
CA ARG A 54 21.13 7.10 -3.89
C ARG A 54 22.43 6.30 -4.01
N ASP A 55 22.66 5.35 -3.11
CA ASP A 55 23.86 4.50 -3.10
C ASP A 55 23.78 3.31 -4.07
N GLY A 56 22.70 3.19 -4.84
CA GLY A 56 22.48 2.10 -5.77
C GLY A 56 21.75 0.89 -5.17
N GLY A 57 21.51 0.86 -3.87
CA GLY A 57 20.67 -0.13 -3.24
C GLY A 57 19.19 0.11 -3.56
N HIS A 58 18.32 -0.75 -3.05
CA HIS A 58 16.90 -0.61 -3.32
C HIS A 58 16.05 -0.99 -2.11
N TYR A 59 14.82 -0.46 -2.11
CA TYR A 59 13.72 -0.89 -1.23
C TYR A 59 12.56 -1.37 -2.08
N LEU A 60 11.74 -2.25 -1.53
CA LEU A 60 10.45 -2.62 -2.09
C LEU A 60 9.36 -2.08 -1.17
N VAL A 61 8.49 -1.25 -1.71
CA VAL A 61 7.33 -0.75 -0.95
C VAL A 61 6.13 -1.65 -1.23
N ASP A 62 5.29 -1.91 -0.22
CA ASP A 62 4.25 -2.93 -0.31
C ASP A 62 3.21 -2.62 -1.39
N ILE A 63 2.72 -1.39 -1.41
CA ILE A 63 1.82 -0.95 -2.48
C ILE A 63 2.03 0.55 -2.75
N TYR A 64 2.21 0.89 -4.02
CA TYR A 64 2.46 2.23 -4.50
C TYR A 64 1.28 2.73 -5.34
N PHE A 65 0.89 3.98 -5.13
CA PHE A 65 -0.18 4.65 -5.87
C PHE A 65 0.40 5.81 -6.68
N PRO A 66 0.77 5.59 -7.95
CA PRO A 66 1.48 6.59 -8.75
C PRO A 66 0.71 7.89 -8.95
N GLN A 67 -0.61 7.84 -9.02
CA GLN A 67 -1.44 9.04 -9.22
C GLN A 67 -1.46 9.99 -8.02
N PHE A 68 -1.07 9.51 -6.84
CA PHE A 68 -1.19 10.26 -5.57
C PHE A 68 0.13 10.46 -4.85
N ASP A 69 1.25 10.04 -5.45
CA ASP A 69 2.60 10.17 -4.88
C ASP A 69 2.66 9.64 -3.44
N MET A 70 2.07 8.45 -3.22
CA MET A 70 2.04 7.82 -1.91
C MET A 70 2.23 6.31 -2.01
N TYR A 71 2.68 5.73 -0.92
CA TYR A 71 2.75 4.28 -0.78
C TYR A 71 2.27 3.84 0.59
N LEU A 72 1.83 2.59 0.68
CA LEU A 72 1.37 1.96 1.91
C LEU A 72 2.33 0.84 2.29
N GLU A 73 2.72 0.81 3.55
CA GLU A 73 3.48 -0.28 4.16
C GLU A 73 2.62 -1.03 5.15
N VAL A 74 2.70 -2.35 5.12
CA VAL A 74 2.04 -3.21 6.08
C VAL A 74 3.08 -3.77 7.04
N ASP A 75 2.96 -3.38 8.30
CA ASP A 75 3.88 -3.76 9.34
C ASP A 75 3.41 -5.05 10.03
N GLU A 76 4.06 -6.16 9.71
CA GLU A 76 3.68 -7.49 10.19
C GLU A 76 4.45 -7.94 11.45
N GLY A 77 5.17 -7.04 12.11
CA GLY A 77 5.73 -7.32 13.43
C GLY A 77 7.25 -7.33 13.56
N HIS A 78 8.03 -7.18 12.50
CA HIS A 78 9.48 -7.07 12.65
C HIS A 78 9.89 -5.82 13.43
N HIS A 79 9.01 -4.82 13.47
CA HIS A 79 9.24 -3.50 14.06
C HIS A 79 9.03 -3.48 15.57
N LEU A 80 8.76 -4.63 16.18
CA LEU A 80 8.64 -4.75 17.63
C LEU A 80 10.00 -4.66 18.33
N GLN A 81 11.10 -4.75 17.58
CA GLN A 81 12.44 -4.55 18.08
C GLN A 81 12.88 -3.11 17.81
N GLU A 82 13.52 -2.50 18.80
CA GLU A 82 13.96 -1.09 18.75
C GLU A 82 14.86 -0.78 17.53
N ASN A 83 15.78 -1.70 17.20
CA ASN A 83 16.68 -1.55 16.05
C ASN A 83 15.93 -1.47 14.72
N ASN A 84 14.81 -2.18 14.61
CA ASN A 84 13.99 -2.17 13.41
C ASN A 84 13.20 -0.85 13.27
N MET A 85 12.84 -0.22 14.38
CA MET A 85 12.15 1.09 14.36
C MET A 85 13.06 2.18 13.78
N GLU A 86 14.33 2.20 14.18
CA GLU A 86 15.32 3.16 13.65
C GLU A 86 15.57 2.92 12.15
N TYR A 87 15.71 1.65 11.76
CA TYR A 87 15.86 1.25 10.37
C TYR A 87 14.68 1.72 9.53
N ASP A 88 13.46 1.56 10.02
CA ASP A 88 12.26 1.96 9.32
C ASP A 88 12.16 3.46 9.13
N LYS A 89 12.56 4.24 10.12
CA LYS A 89 12.62 5.71 10.00
C LYS A 89 13.62 6.15 8.94
N LEU A 90 14.79 5.53 8.93
CA LEU A 90 15.82 5.82 7.94
C LEU A 90 15.33 5.46 6.53
N ARG A 91 14.70 4.30 6.40
CA ARG A 91 14.11 3.83 5.14
C ARG A 91 13.07 4.82 4.61
N GLN A 92 12.16 5.25 5.45
CA GLN A 92 11.13 6.24 5.09
C GLN A 92 11.76 7.55 4.62
N GLN A 93 12.75 8.03 5.34
CA GLN A 93 13.47 9.27 4.99
C GLN A 93 14.19 9.14 3.65
N GLU A 94 14.89 8.03 3.43
CA GLU A 94 15.61 7.80 2.17
C GLU A 94 14.65 7.68 0.98
N ILE A 95 13.50 7.04 1.15
CA ILE A 95 12.49 6.96 0.11
C ILE A 95 11.93 8.35 -0.22
N LEU A 96 11.63 9.13 0.80
CA LEU A 96 11.12 10.49 0.62
C LEU A 96 12.13 11.37 -0.14
N GLU A 97 13.41 11.27 0.19
CA GLU A 97 14.48 12.05 -0.45
C GLU A 97 14.63 11.77 -1.94
N VAL A 98 14.49 10.50 -2.36
CA VAL A 98 14.72 10.13 -3.77
C VAL A 98 13.46 10.17 -4.63
N SER A 99 12.27 10.08 -4.02
CA SER A 99 11.02 9.91 -4.77
C SER A 99 9.92 10.92 -4.43
N SER A 100 10.05 11.63 -3.32
CA SER A 100 9.02 12.55 -2.79
C SER A 100 7.69 11.83 -2.47
N LEU A 101 7.74 10.53 -2.22
CA LEU A 101 6.55 9.74 -1.89
C LEU A 101 6.22 9.83 -0.40
N GLU A 102 4.94 10.03 -0.10
CA GLU A 102 4.42 10.05 1.27
C GLU A 102 4.13 8.61 1.73
N GLU A 103 4.58 8.26 2.93
CA GLU A 103 4.34 6.95 3.51
C GLU A 103 3.06 6.92 4.34
N TYR A 104 2.25 5.88 4.10
CA TYR A 104 1.16 5.46 4.99
C TYR A 104 1.50 4.08 5.50
N ARG A 105 1.24 3.83 6.77
CA ARG A 105 1.61 2.56 7.41
C ARG A 105 0.43 2.00 8.20
N ILE A 106 0.18 0.71 8.04
CA ILE A 106 -0.77 -0.04 8.86
C ILE A 106 0.03 -1.06 9.65
N SER A 107 0.07 -0.90 10.97
CA SER A 107 0.68 -1.89 11.86
C SER A 107 -0.38 -2.89 12.32
N ILE A 108 -0.04 -4.15 12.24
CA ILE A 108 -0.93 -5.24 12.68
C ILE A 108 -0.90 -5.40 14.20
N PHE A 109 0.15 -4.88 14.85
CA PHE A 109 0.38 -5.06 16.28
C PHE A 109 0.12 -3.79 17.07
N ASN A 110 -0.42 -3.98 18.28
CA ASN A 110 -0.51 -2.95 19.31
C ASN A 110 0.89 -2.68 19.92
N LYS A 111 1.01 -1.60 20.68
CA LYS A 111 2.25 -1.26 21.38
C LYS A 111 2.68 -2.34 22.38
N ASN A 112 1.73 -3.10 22.93
CA ASN A 112 1.99 -4.22 23.84
C ASN A 112 2.33 -5.53 23.15
N LYS A 113 2.57 -5.49 21.81
CA LYS A 113 2.97 -6.64 20.99
C LYS A 113 1.85 -7.67 20.77
N THR A 114 0.59 -7.32 21.04
CA THR A 114 -0.56 -8.15 20.69
C THR A 114 -1.11 -7.73 19.33
N ILE A 115 -1.77 -8.67 18.64
CA ILE A 115 -2.43 -8.38 17.37
C ILE A 115 -3.61 -7.46 17.62
N LYS A 116 -3.74 -6.40 16.84
CA LYS A 116 -4.89 -5.49 16.89
C LYS A 116 -6.19 -6.24 16.61
N ALA A 117 -7.29 -5.75 17.16
CA ALA A 117 -8.62 -6.23 16.74
C ALA A 117 -8.81 -6.02 15.25
N LEU A 118 -9.41 -6.99 14.58
CA LEU A 118 -9.64 -6.92 13.13
C LEU A 118 -10.42 -5.67 12.74
N GLN A 119 -11.40 -5.28 13.55
CA GLN A 119 -12.18 -4.05 13.35
C GLN A 119 -11.29 -2.80 13.29
N GLU A 120 -10.28 -2.73 14.15
CA GLU A 120 -9.34 -1.60 14.18
C GLU A 120 -8.50 -1.56 12.92
N ILE A 121 -7.97 -2.71 12.48
CA ILE A 121 -7.21 -2.82 11.23
C ILE A 121 -8.09 -2.38 10.04
N ASN A 122 -9.32 -2.87 9.98
CA ASN A 122 -10.26 -2.52 8.91
C ASN A 122 -10.58 -1.02 8.91
N ASN A 123 -10.72 -0.41 10.08
CA ASN A 123 -10.96 1.04 10.18
C ASN A 123 -9.77 1.85 9.66
N GLU A 124 -8.53 1.42 9.95
CA GLU A 124 -7.34 2.07 9.43
C GLU A 124 -7.27 1.98 7.90
N ILE A 125 -7.61 0.82 7.34
CA ILE A 125 -7.70 0.64 5.88
C ILE A 125 -8.75 1.58 5.29
N ASN A 126 -9.94 1.63 5.89
CA ASN A 126 -11.03 2.50 5.44
C ASN A 126 -10.63 3.97 5.44
N ASN A 127 -9.89 4.42 6.45
CA ASN A 127 -9.44 5.80 6.55
C ASN A 127 -8.50 6.17 5.39
N ILE A 128 -7.58 5.28 5.03
CA ILE A 128 -6.67 5.51 3.90
C ILE A 128 -7.43 5.47 2.57
N VAL A 129 -8.38 4.55 2.41
CA VAL A 129 -9.24 4.49 1.22
C VAL A 129 -10.00 5.80 1.02
N GLU A 130 -10.59 6.34 2.09
CA GLU A 130 -11.31 7.61 2.03
C GLU A 130 -10.39 8.76 1.65
N LYS A 131 -9.16 8.75 2.11
CA LYS A 131 -8.16 9.75 1.75
C LYS A 131 -7.84 9.71 0.25
N ILE A 132 -7.68 8.52 -0.32
CA ILE A 132 -7.44 8.36 -1.76
C ILE A 132 -8.63 8.86 -2.56
N LYS A 133 -9.84 8.51 -2.17
CA LYS A 133 -11.08 8.98 -2.81
C LYS A 133 -11.17 10.51 -2.79
N SER A 134 -10.82 11.13 -1.65
CA SER A 134 -10.80 12.57 -1.50
C SER A 134 -9.78 13.23 -2.43
N GLN A 135 -8.58 12.67 -2.54
CA GLN A 135 -7.54 13.18 -3.43
C GLN A 135 -7.93 13.03 -4.91
N LYS A 136 -8.60 11.94 -5.26
CA LYS A 136 -9.11 11.72 -6.62
C LYS A 136 -10.11 12.81 -7.01
N VAL A 137 -11.02 13.16 -6.11
CA VAL A 137 -11.99 14.25 -6.33
C VAL A 137 -11.29 15.58 -6.56
N LYS A 138 -10.27 15.89 -5.76
CA LYS A 138 -9.47 17.11 -5.94
C LYS A 138 -8.79 17.16 -7.30
N LYS A 139 -8.18 16.08 -7.74
CA LYS A 139 -7.51 16.03 -9.05
C LYS A 139 -8.47 16.22 -10.22
N ILE A 140 -9.67 15.69 -10.13
CA ILE A 140 -10.71 15.90 -11.13
C ILE A 140 -11.10 17.38 -11.19
N LYS A 141 -11.21 18.06 -10.06
CA LYS A 141 -11.57 19.49 -10.00
C LYS A 141 -10.47 20.41 -10.51
N GLU A 142 -9.20 20.01 -10.38
CA GLU A 142 -8.05 20.79 -10.84
C GLU A 142 -7.83 20.66 -12.35
N ASN A 143 -8.39 19.65 -12.95
CA ASN A 143 -8.34 19.45 -14.39
C ASN A 143 -9.60 20.00 -15.07
#